data_2d26245e84842700f79a1035ff73c128
#
_entry.id   2d26245e84842700f79a1035ff73c128
#
_cell.length_a   1.000
_cell.length_b   1.000
_cell.length_c   1.000
_cell.angle_alpha   90.00
_cell.angle_beta   90.00
_cell.angle_gamma   90.00
#
_symmetry.space_group_name_H-M   'P 1'
#
loop_
_entity.id
_entity.type
_entity.pdbx_description
1 polymer ?
#
loop_
_entity_poly.entity_id
_entity_poly.type
_entity_poly.pdbx_seq_one_letter_code
_entity_poly.pdbx_strand_id
1 'polypeptide(L)'
;MNKTLISLFAGFALLAAPAHAEDNPAVVDALSGYMDFAEYSSSLIWPEQIPKDDWNKVFIVDARDADQFAKEHIPGAVNIDWRHSVARRGELPKDRMVVMYCNSGSLSAQAVFALRLLGHENVKVLQDGIEGWKAKGGFEAHARASQPAGH
;
A
#
# COMPACT_ATOMS: atom_id res chain seq x y z
N MET A 1 28.29 -7.08 -74.43
CA MET A 1 29.18 -7.03 -73.26
C MET A 1 28.38 -6.50 -72.08
N ASN A 2 27.76 -7.38 -71.33
CA ASN A 2 26.94 -7.02 -70.12
C ASN A 2 27.82 -7.05 -68.89
N LYS A 3 27.97 -5.90 -68.23
CA LYS A 3 28.63 -5.80 -66.91
C LYS A 3 27.56 -5.84 -65.84
N THR A 4 27.47 -6.95 -65.15
CA THR A 4 26.61 -7.16 -63.99
C THR A 4 27.28 -6.52 -62.79
N LEU A 5 26.65 -5.47 -62.23
CA LEU A 5 27.06 -4.88 -60.93
C LEU A 5 26.44 -5.74 -59.82
N ILE A 6 27.29 -6.37 -59.02
CA ILE A 6 26.87 -7.05 -57.78
C ILE A 6 26.95 -6.02 -56.66
N SER A 7 25.77 -5.59 -56.17
CA SER A 7 25.65 -4.74 -54.98
C SER A 7 25.76 -5.57 -53.70
N LEU A 8 26.84 -5.40 -52.97
CA LEU A 8 27.04 -6.03 -51.66
C LEU A 8 26.32 -5.19 -50.61
N PHE A 9 25.16 -5.67 -50.14
CA PHE A 9 24.49 -5.12 -48.96
C PHE A 9 25.19 -5.68 -47.71
N ALA A 10 26.03 -4.88 -47.05
CA ALA A 10 26.53 -5.20 -45.73
C ALA A 10 25.45 -4.87 -44.71
N GLY A 11 24.76 -5.89 -44.20
CA GLY A 11 23.80 -5.79 -43.13
C GLY A 11 24.51 -5.47 -41.81
N PHE A 12 24.34 -4.26 -41.31
CA PHE A 12 24.80 -3.83 -39.99
C PHE A 12 23.80 -4.36 -38.97
N ALA A 13 24.07 -5.52 -38.36
CA ALA A 13 23.30 -6.02 -37.24
C ALA A 13 23.61 -5.14 -36.00
N LEU A 14 22.70 -4.21 -35.65
CA LEU A 14 22.75 -3.54 -34.36
C LEU A 14 22.47 -4.60 -33.28
N LEU A 15 23.51 -5.04 -32.61
CA LEU A 15 23.39 -5.76 -31.34
C LEU A 15 22.87 -4.77 -30.32
N ALA A 16 21.56 -4.79 -30.06
CA ALA A 16 20.97 -4.09 -28.93
C ALA A 16 21.54 -4.72 -27.65
N ALA A 17 22.46 -4.06 -26.99
CA ALA A 17 22.86 -4.41 -25.64
C ALA A 17 21.63 -4.39 -24.74
N PRO A 18 21.45 -5.35 -23.79
CA PRO A 18 20.37 -5.30 -22.83
C PRO A 18 20.51 -3.97 -22.08
N ALA A 19 19.49 -3.12 -22.21
CA ALA A 19 19.40 -1.92 -21.40
C ALA A 19 19.20 -2.39 -19.94
N HIS A 20 20.29 -2.42 -19.17
CA HIS A 20 20.17 -2.49 -17.72
C HIS A 20 19.47 -1.20 -17.30
N ALA A 21 18.30 -1.31 -16.68
CA ALA A 21 17.65 -0.15 -16.08
C ALA A 21 18.60 0.33 -14.97
N GLU A 22 19.18 1.52 -15.17
CA GLU A 22 19.94 2.17 -14.11
C GLU A 22 18.97 2.64 -13.04
N ASP A 23 19.31 2.40 -11.77
CA ASP A 23 18.51 2.90 -10.64
C ASP A 23 18.46 4.43 -10.68
N ASN A 24 17.26 4.97 -10.39
CA ASN A 24 17.12 6.43 -10.24
C ASN A 24 17.70 6.87 -8.89
N PRO A 25 18.81 7.63 -8.84
CA PRO A 25 19.48 7.98 -7.59
C PRO A 25 18.56 8.68 -6.58
N ALA A 26 17.68 9.58 -7.06
CA ALA A 26 16.75 10.28 -6.17
C ALA A 26 15.72 9.34 -5.53
N VAL A 27 15.32 8.28 -6.24
CA VAL A 27 14.43 7.25 -5.68
C VAL A 27 15.18 6.40 -4.67
N VAL A 28 16.42 6.01 -4.98
CA VAL A 28 17.28 5.25 -4.06
C VAL A 28 17.49 6.02 -2.76
N ASP A 29 17.84 7.30 -2.84
CA ASP A 29 18.06 8.16 -1.66
C ASP A 29 16.79 8.29 -0.82
N ALA A 30 15.64 8.51 -1.44
CA ALA A 30 14.36 8.61 -0.73
C ALA A 30 13.97 7.30 -0.03
N LEU A 31 14.16 6.17 -0.71
CA LEU A 31 13.89 4.84 -0.15
C LEU A 31 14.83 4.52 1.02
N SER A 32 16.14 4.76 0.84
CA SER A 32 17.14 4.53 1.88
C SER A 32 16.86 5.38 3.11
N GLY A 33 16.60 6.68 2.91
CA GLY A 33 16.24 7.57 4.01
C GLY A 33 14.99 7.14 4.77
N TYR A 34 13.97 6.64 4.06
CA TYR A 34 12.79 6.07 4.74
C TYR A 34 13.14 4.83 5.55
N MET A 35 13.92 3.90 4.98
CA MET A 35 14.28 2.63 5.63
C MET A 35 15.17 2.84 6.87
N ASP A 36 16.11 3.80 6.81
CA ASP A 36 17.04 4.09 7.90
C ASP A 36 16.35 4.62 9.17
N PHE A 37 15.20 5.29 9.01
CA PHE A 37 14.46 5.90 10.13
C PHE A 37 13.12 5.22 10.44
N ALA A 38 12.72 4.20 9.67
CA ALA A 38 11.46 3.50 9.92
C ALA A 38 11.53 2.61 11.17
N GLU A 39 10.64 2.85 12.12
CA GLU A 39 10.44 1.95 13.26
C GLU A 39 9.63 0.72 12.85
N TYR A 40 9.92 -0.44 13.42
CA TYR A 40 9.36 -1.74 13.03
C TYR A 40 7.83 -1.79 12.99
N SER A 41 7.14 -1.10 13.88
CA SER A 41 5.67 -1.14 13.97
C SER A 41 5.00 0.20 13.65
N SER A 42 5.75 1.20 13.21
CA SER A 42 5.21 2.57 13.04
C SER A 42 4.10 2.65 11.99
N SER A 43 4.12 1.77 10.99
CA SER A 43 3.16 1.73 9.89
C SER A 43 2.06 0.68 10.04
N LEU A 44 2.02 -0.05 11.16
CA LEU A 44 1.05 -1.13 11.40
C LEU A 44 0.14 -0.79 12.57
N ILE A 45 -1.09 -1.31 12.53
CA ILE A 45 -2.01 -1.32 13.64
C ILE A 45 -2.88 -2.58 13.59
N TRP A 46 -3.10 -3.21 14.74
CA TRP A 46 -3.98 -4.36 14.87
C TRP A 46 -5.38 -3.90 15.31
N PRO A 47 -6.45 -4.60 14.90
CA PRO A 47 -7.80 -4.29 15.36
C PRO A 47 -7.92 -4.21 16.88
N GLU A 48 -7.18 -5.08 17.61
CA GLU A 48 -7.16 -5.15 19.06
C GLU A 48 -6.53 -3.92 19.74
N GLN A 49 -5.81 -3.11 19.00
CA GLN A 49 -5.20 -1.88 19.53
C GLN A 49 -6.15 -0.68 19.49
N ILE A 50 -7.32 -0.82 18.82
CA ILE A 50 -8.29 0.27 18.67
C ILE A 50 -9.51 -0.05 19.50
N PRO A 51 -9.74 0.63 20.65
CA PRO A 51 -10.97 0.51 21.41
C PRO A 51 -12.20 0.85 20.55
N LYS A 52 -13.34 0.21 20.84
CA LYS A 52 -14.57 0.39 20.05
C LYS A 52 -14.95 1.85 19.84
N ASP A 53 -14.88 2.63 20.92
CA ASP A 53 -15.27 4.05 20.90
C ASP A 53 -14.24 4.97 20.21
N ASP A 54 -13.06 4.43 19.86
CA ASP A 54 -12.01 5.18 19.17
C ASP A 54 -12.06 4.98 17.65
N TRP A 55 -12.79 3.98 17.14
CA TRP A 55 -12.93 3.77 15.71
C TRP A 55 -13.58 4.96 14.97
N ASN A 56 -14.46 5.69 15.62
CA ASN A 56 -15.07 6.89 15.06
C ASN A 56 -14.10 8.08 14.91
N LYS A 57 -12.95 8.03 15.58
CA LYS A 57 -11.87 9.03 15.50
C LYS A 57 -10.86 8.71 14.40
N VAL A 58 -10.89 7.48 13.88
CA VAL A 58 -10.00 7.01 12.83
C VAL A 58 -10.64 7.24 11.46
N PHE A 59 -9.83 7.64 10.48
CA PHE A 59 -10.25 7.68 9.08
C PHE A 59 -9.95 6.34 8.43
N ILE A 60 -10.97 5.58 8.08
CA ILE A 60 -10.83 4.22 7.56
C ILE A 60 -10.88 4.24 6.04
N VAL A 61 -9.90 3.61 5.39
CA VAL A 61 -9.80 3.51 3.93
C VAL A 61 -9.79 2.05 3.51
N ASP A 62 -10.75 1.68 2.66
CA ASP A 62 -10.72 0.41 1.93
C ASP A 62 -9.92 0.58 0.64
N ALA A 63 -8.79 -0.10 0.56
CA ALA A 63 -7.87 -0.04 -0.56
C ALA A 63 -8.17 -1.06 -1.68
N ARG A 64 -9.27 -1.79 -1.57
CA ARG A 64 -9.73 -2.74 -2.59
C ARG A 64 -10.45 -2.00 -3.73
N ASP A 65 -10.77 -2.74 -4.79
CA ASP A 65 -11.60 -2.22 -5.87
C ASP A 65 -13.04 -1.93 -5.40
N ALA A 66 -13.76 -1.16 -6.22
CA ALA A 66 -15.11 -0.71 -5.91
C ALA A 66 -16.12 -1.85 -5.78
N ASP A 67 -15.94 -2.95 -6.52
CA ASP A 67 -16.84 -4.10 -6.47
C ASP A 67 -16.75 -4.86 -5.15
N GLN A 68 -15.53 -5.02 -4.61
CA GLN A 68 -15.32 -5.60 -3.30
C GLN A 68 -15.86 -4.69 -2.20
N PHE A 69 -15.59 -3.38 -2.31
CA PHE A 69 -16.13 -2.40 -1.37
C PHE A 69 -17.66 -2.41 -1.33
N ALA A 70 -18.31 -2.45 -2.51
CA ALA A 70 -19.77 -2.48 -2.59
C ALA A 70 -20.41 -3.73 -1.97
N LYS A 71 -19.70 -4.87 -2.06
CA LYS A 71 -20.18 -6.14 -1.47
C LYS A 71 -20.09 -6.15 0.06
N GLU A 72 -18.97 -5.72 0.59
CA GLU A 72 -18.69 -5.72 2.03
C GLU A 72 -17.55 -4.75 2.33
N HIS A 73 -17.66 -3.94 3.35
CA HIS A 73 -16.59 -3.09 3.85
C HIS A 73 -16.72 -2.85 5.36
N ILE A 74 -15.65 -2.39 5.99
CA ILE A 74 -15.70 -1.96 7.39
C ILE A 74 -16.60 -0.71 7.48
N PRO A 75 -17.64 -0.71 8.32
CA PRO A 75 -18.55 0.44 8.43
C PRO A 75 -17.82 1.74 8.68
N GLY A 76 -18.17 2.78 7.90
CA GLY A 76 -17.52 4.09 7.94
C GLY A 76 -16.27 4.23 7.06
N ALA A 77 -15.84 3.17 6.37
CA ALA A 77 -14.74 3.24 5.45
C ALA A 77 -15.09 4.00 4.17
N VAL A 78 -14.11 4.73 3.63
CA VAL A 78 -14.17 5.28 2.27
C VAL A 78 -13.37 4.40 1.33
N ASN A 79 -13.79 4.30 0.06
CA ASN A 79 -13.07 3.50 -0.92
C ASN A 79 -12.05 4.34 -1.68
N ILE A 80 -10.78 3.98 -1.54
CA ILE A 80 -9.66 4.51 -2.33
C ILE A 80 -8.82 3.31 -2.76
N ASP A 81 -9.07 2.80 -3.95
CA ASP A 81 -8.27 1.72 -4.53
C ASP A 81 -6.77 2.02 -4.38
N TRP A 82 -5.99 1.03 -3.92
CA TRP A 82 -4.58 1.19 -3.58
C TRP A 82 -3.74 1.81 -4.73
N ARG A 83 -4.12 1.52 -5.99
CA ARG A 83 -3.47 2.06 -7.19
C ARG A 83 -3.66 3.57 -7.35
N HIS A 84 -4.70 4.11 -6.75
CA HIS A 84 -5.04 5.54 -6.81
C HIS A 84 -4.68 6.31 -5.53
N SER A 85 -4.16 5.64 -4.51
CA SER A 85 -3.91 6.25 -3.19
C SER A 85 -2.95 7.43 -3.25
N VAL A 86 -1.89 7.35 -4.07
CA VAL A 86 -0.95 8.47 -4.26
C VAL A 86 -1.62 9.66 -4.97
N ALA A 87 -2.41 9.41 -6.01
CA ALA A 87 -3.13 10.46 -6.74
C ALA A 87 -4.19 11.13 -5.85
N ARG A 88 -4.87 10.36 -5.02
CA ARG A 88 -5.95 10.81 -4.12
C ARG A 88 -5.49 11.14 -2.70
N ARG A 89 -4.19 11.23 -2.44
CA ARG A 89 -3.62 11.50 -1.11
C ARG A 89 -4.12 12.78 -0.46
N GLY A 90 -4.55 13.75 -1.25
CA GLY A 90 -5.14 15.00 -0.75
C GLY A 90 -6.48 14.83 -0.03
N GLU A 91 -7.14 13.68 -0.18
CA GLU A 91 -8.39 13.34 0.53
C GLU A 91 -8.14 12.78 1.93
N LEU A 92 -6.88 12.40 2.24
CA LEU A 92 -6.51 11.85 3.53
C LEU A 92 -6.30 12.96 4.57
N PRO A 93 -6.96 12.90 5.73
CA PRO A 93 -6.75 13.86 6.81
C PRO A 93 -5.30 13.74 7.35
N LYS A 94 -4.75 14.87 7.80
CA LYS A 94 -3.41 14.92 8.41
C LYS A 94 -3.44 15.04 9.93
N ASP A 95 -4.59 15.36 10.49
CA ASP A 95 -4.84 15.66 11.90
C ASP A 95 -5.29 14.46 12.72
N ARG A 96 -5.52 13.33 12.09
CA ARG A 96 -5.94 12.08 12.74
C ARG A 96 -5.36 10.85 12.05
N MET A 97 -5.40 9.73 12.75
CA MET A 97 -4.94 8.45 12.20
C MET A 97 -5.78 8.04 10.99
N VAL A 98 -5.09 7.62 9.93
CA VAL A 98 -5.68 6.97 8.76
C VAL A 98 -5.32 5.48 8.83
N VAL A 99 -6.34 4.63 8.83
CA VAL A 99 -6.17 3.17 8.80
C VAL A 99 -6.61 2.66 7.44
N MET A 100 -5.67 2.10 6.70
CA MET A 100 -5.89 1.59 5.35
C MET A 100 -5.87 0.06 5.37
N TYR A 101 -6.85 -0.58 4.75
CA TYR A 101 -6.93 -2.03 4.66
C TYR A 101 -7.23 -2.52 3.23
N CYS A 102 -6.87 -3.77 2.97
CA CYS A 102 -7.37 -4.57 1.84
C CYS A 102 -7.86 -5.92 2.39
N ASN A 103 -7.83 -7.00 1.64
CA ASN A 103 -8.26 -8.31 2.15
C ASN A 103 -7.35 -8.84 3.27
N SER A 104 -6.03 -8.85 3.04
CA SER A 104 -5.01 -9.42 3.95
C SER A 104 -3.95 -8.43 4.45
N GLY A 105 -3.99 -7.18 4.00
CA GLY A 105 -2.99 -6.17 4.33
C GLY A 105 -1.92 -5.92 3.24
N SER A 106 -1.71 -6.84 2.31
CA SER A 106 -0.59 -6.78 1.35
C SER A 106 -0.66 -5.60 0.35
N LEU A 107 -1.83 -5.32 -0.23
CA LEU A 107 -2.00 -4.18 -1.15
C LEU A 107 -2.05 -2.86 -0.40
N SER A 108 -2.71 -2.82 0.75
CA SER A 108 -2.74 -1.63 1.59
C SER A 108 -1.36 -1.29 2.15
N ALA A 109 -0.48 -2.28 2.40
CA ALA A 109 0.90 -2.04 2.80
C ALA A 109 1.70 -1.29 1.72
N GLN A 110 1.52 -1.63 0.44
CA GLN A 110 2.16 -0.93 -0.67
C GLN A 110 1.68 0.53 -0.76
N ALA A 111 0.38 0.76 -0.61
CA ALA A 111 -0.19 2.10 -0.60
C ALA A 111 0.31 2.93 0.59
N VAL A 112 0.31 2.35 1.79
CA VAL A 112 0.80 3.00 3.01
C VAL A 112 2.28 3.33 2.90
N PHE A 113 3.11 2.41 2.39
CA PHE A 113 4.52 2.66 2.15
C PHE A 113 4.73 3.88 1.24
N ALA A 114 4.04 3.94 0.09
CA ALA A 114 4.14 5.05 -0.83
C ALA A 114 3.66 6.38 -0.21
N LEU A 115 2.57 6.35 0.56
CA LEU A 115 2.05 7.53 1.24
C LEU A 115 2.99 8.03 2.34
N ARG A 116 3.57 7.13 3.13
CA ARG A 116 4.54 7.49 4.17
C ARG A 116 5.83 8.06 3.59
N LEU A 117 6.31 7.52 2.47
CA LEU A 117 7.43 8.08 1.72
C LEU A 117 7.16 9.53 1.25
N LEU A 118 5.88 9.86 1.02
CA LEU A 118 5.42 11.21 0.70
C LEU A 118 5.12 12.09 1.93
N GLY A 119 5.46 11.63 3.15
CA GLY A 119 5.30 12.37 4.40
C GLY A 119 3.94 12.24 5.09
N HIS A 120 3.10 11.27 4.69
CA HIS A 120 1.86 10.95 5.40
C HIS A 120 2.12 9.96 6.55
N GLU A 121 2.78 10.40 7.61
CA GLU A 121 3.20 9.54 8.72
C GLU A 121 2.05 8.97 9.55
N ASN A 122 0.89 9.61 9.51
CA ASN A 122 -0.33 9.21 10.22
C ASN A 122 -1.09 8.06 9.55
N VAL A 123 -0.60 7.54 8.39
CA VAL A 123 -1.23 6.43 7.68
C VAL A 123 -0.65 5.11 8.15
N LYS A 124 -1.54 4.17 8.51
CA LYS A 124 -1.18 2.82 9.00
C LYS A 124 -1.94 1.74 8.24
N VAL A 125 -1.33 0.57 8.14
CA VAL A 125 -1.96 -0.65 7.62
C VAL A 125 -2.74 -1.33 8.73
N LEU A 126 -3.99 -1.69 8.48
CA LEU A 126 -4.71 -2.61 9.34
C LEU A 126 -4.15 -4.02 9.11
N GLN A 127 -3.48 -4.56 10.14
CA GLN A 127 -2.86 -5.88 10.07
C GLN A 127 -3.91 -6.95 9.77
N ASP A 128 -3.56 -7.86 8.86
CA ASP A 128 -4.41 -8.93 8.34
C ASP A 128 -5.67 -8.44 7.59
N GLY A 129 -5.79 -7.14 7.32
CA GLY A 129 -6.86 -6.53 6.54
C GLY A 129 -8.27 -6.79 7.08
N ILE A 130 -9.27 -6.76 6.19
CA ILE A 130 -10.67 -7.00 6.58
C ILE A 130 -10.90 -8.43 7.06
N GLU A 131 -10.14 -9.41 6.54
CA GLU A 131 -10.27 -10.80 6.98
C GLU A 131 -9.82 -10.97 8.42
N GLY A 132 -8.68 -10.39 8.80
CA GLY A 132 -8.23 -10.39 10.19
C GLY A 132 -9.14 -9.59 11.10
N TRP A 133 -9.63 -8.44 10.65
CA TRP A 133 -10.59 -7.64 11.40
C TRP A 133 -11.86 -8.43 11.73
N LYS A 134 -12.44 -9.16 10.75
CA LYS A 134 -13.60 -10.03 10.97
C LYS A 134 -13.28 -11.18 11.93
N ALA A 135 -12.17 -11.87 11.71
CA ALA A 135 -11.77 -13.01 12.51
C ALA A 135 -11.58 -12.67 14.00
N LYS A 136 -11.08 -11.47 14.27
CA LYS A 136 -10.84 -10.95 15.63
C LYS A 136 -12.09 -10.36 16.30
N GLY A 137 -13.17 -10.22 15.57
CA GLY A 137 -14.46 -9.75 16.10
C GLY A 137 -14.79 -8.30 15.75
N GLY A 138 -14.19 -7.77 14.72
CA GLY A 138 -14.49 -6.44 14.21
C GLY A 138 -14.21 -5.34 15.22
N PHE A 139 -15.19 -4.49 15.46
CA PHE A 139 -15.08 -3.41 16.45
C PHE A 139 -14.93 -3.90 17.90
N GLU A 140 -15.25 -5.15 18.19
CA GLU A 140 -15.10 -5.74 19.52
C GLU A 140 -13.73 -6.40 19.74
N ALA A 141 -12.82 -6.32 18.77
CA ALA A 141 -11.51 -6.99 18.84
C ALA A 141 -10.70 -6.61 20.10
N HIS A 142 -10.67 -5.34 20.45
CA HIS A 142 -9.98 -4.84 21.63
C HIS A 142 -10.59 -5.42 22.93
N ALA A 143 -11.91 -5.41 23.05
CA ALA A 143 -12.59 -5.94 24.23
C ALA A 143 -12.37 -7.45 24.38
N ARG A 144 -12.38 -8.19 23.26
CA ARG A 144 -12.09 -9.64 23.26
C ARG A 144 -10.66 -9.95 23.68
N ALA A 145 -9.68 -9.18 23.18
CA ALA A 145 -8.28 -9.36 23.53
C ALA A 145 -7.97 -9.01 24.99
N SER A 146 -8.79 -8.13 25.59
CA SER A 146 -8.63 -7.71 26.99
C SER A 146 -9.30 -8.65 28.00
N GLN A 147 -10.07 -9.65 27.53
CA GLN A 147 -10.68 -10.64 28.41
C GLN A 147 -9.62 -11.63 28.90
N PRO A 148 -9.57 -11.95 30.22
CA PRO A 148 -8.69 -13.01 30.70
C PRO A 148 -9.09 -14.33 30.03
N ALA A 149 -8.08 -15.10 29.59
CA ALA A 149 -8.32 -16.44 29.07
C ALA A 149 -9.09 -17.24 30.13
N GLY A 150 -10.33 -17.61 29.81
CA GLY A 150 -11.14 -18.44 30.69
C GLY A 150 -10.44 -19.77 30.93
N HIS A 151 -10.17 -20.10 32.17
CA HIS A 151 -9.67 -21.40 32.61
C HIS A 151 -10.84 -22.39 32.69
#